data_68a3372eeabce1591f0c17b3b4bbb36f
#
_entry.id   68a3372eeabce1591f0c17b3b4bbb36f
#
_cell.length_a   1.000
_cell.length_b   1.000
_cell.length_c   1.000
_cell.angle_alpha   90.00
_cell.angle_beta   90.00
_cell.angle_gamma   90.00
#
_symmetry.space_group_name_H-M   'P 1'
#
loop_
_entity.id
_entity.type
_entity.pdbx_description
1 polymer ?
#
loop_
_entity_poly.entity_id
_entity_poly.type
_entity_poly.pdbx_seq_one_letter_code
_entity_poly.pdbx_strand_id
1 'polypeptide(L)'
;MANPLKRWWTSLGHSVHSPTAFRLITLVLDQRGVAYYPEHLEELPEGADLLDNQQKQLALQLLYQWPLTQLVTQYDKALAYDRALILWQGATLGEMPWDSGSMLWHIGRKVPKAFRQREAGMMVDYAGGQLLFLDHKLPRQDFWTRIRH
;
A
#
# COMPACT_ATOMS: atom_id res chain seq x y z
N MET A 1 0.13 16.15 -9.56
CA MET A 1 0.21 14.80 -10.16
C MET A 1 1.64 14.57 -10.64
N ALA A 2 2.24 13.45 -10.30
CA ALA A 2 3.60 13.15 -10.71
C ALA A 2 3.67 12.89 -12.23
N ASN A 3 4.65 13.47 -12.91
CA ASN A 3 4.85 13.19 -14.32
C ASN A 3 5.46 11.79 -14.53
N PRO A 4 5.34 11.20 -15.74
CA PRO A 4 5.87 9.86 -16.01
C PRO A 4 7.38 9.73 -15.81
N LEU A 5 8.14 10.78 -16.10
CA LEU A 5 9.59 10.75 -15.92
C LEU A 5 9.98 10.67 -14.44
N LYS A 6 9.30 11.41 -13.58
CA LYS A 6 9.53 11.37 -12.13
C LYS A 6 9.15 10.00 -11.55
N ARG A 7 8.05 9.40 -12.00
CA ARG A 7 7.66 8.05 -11.61
C ARG A 7 8.70 7.03 -12.03
N TRP A 8 9.21 7.14 -13.24
CA TRP A 8 10.25 6.25 -13.73
C TRP A 8 11.54 6.36 -12.90
N TRP A 9 11.97 7.57 -12.61
CA TRP A 9 13.16 7.82 -11.80
C TRP A 9 13.01 7.23 -10.40
N THR A 10 11.86 7.46 -9.76
CA THR A 10 11.57 6.94 -8.42
C THR A 10 11.48 5.41 -8.41
N SER A 11 10.92 4.80 -9.46
CA SER A 11 10.81 3.34 -9.55
C SER A 11 12.16 2.62 -9.62
N LEU A 12 13.22 3.33 -10.01
CA LEU A 12 14.59 2.82 -9.98
C LEU A 12 15.26 3.02 -8.59
N GLY A 13 14.53 3.53 -7.61
CA GLY A 13 15.07 3.81 -6.28
C GLY A 13 15.76 5.16 -6.14
N HIS A 14 15.85 5.94 -7.22
CA HIS A 14 16.43 7.28 -7.17
C HIS A 14 15.51 8.25 -6.43
N SER A 15 16.09 9.20 -5.71
CA SER A 15 15.37 10.20 -4.92
C SER A 15 14.51 9.63 -3.80
N VAL A 16 14.65 8.35 -3.47
CA VAL A 16 13.96 7.72 -2.37
C VAL A 16 14.93 7.60 -1.19
N HIS A 17 14.78 8.47 -0.21
CA HIS A 17 15.64 8.50 0.96
C HIS A 17 15.09 7.70 2.15
N SER A 18 13.82 7.30 2.10
CA SER A 18 13.22 6.45 3.10
C SER A 18 13.55 4.98 2.82
N PRO A 19 14.22 4.26 3.74
CA PRO A 19 14.48 2.81 3.58
C PRO A 19 13.18 2.01 3.41
N THR A 20 12.12 2.42 4.07
CA THR A 20 10.81 1.79 3.96
C THR A 20 10.20 1.95 2.57
N ALA A 21 10.20 3.18 2.04
CA ALA A 21 9.69 3.43 0.70
C ALA A 21 10.54 2.74 -0.37
N PHE A 22 11.87 2.79 -0.23
CA PHE A 22 12.80 2.10 -1.13
C PHE A 22 12.50 0.60 -1.18
N ARG A 23 12.36 -0.02 -0.02
CA ARG A 23 12.04 -1.44 0.09
C ARG A 23 10.70 -1.78 -0.57
N LEU A 24 9.66 -0.99 -0.31
CA LEU A 24 8.34 -1.20 -0.90
C LEU A 24 8.40 -1.11 -2.42
N ILE A 25 9.02 -0.05 -2.95
CA ILE A 25 9.09 0.19 -4.39
C ILE A 25 9.91 -0.88 -5.08
N THR A 26 11.07 -1.25 -4.54
CA THR A 26 12.01 -2.15 -5.22
C THR A 26 11.67 -3.62 -5.03
N LEU A 27 11.14 -4.03 -3.89
CA LEU A 27 10.89 -5.45 -3.60
C LEU A 27 9.46 -5.89 -3.88
N VAL A 28 8.51 -4.97 -3.82
CA VAL A 28 7.09 -5.31 -3.97
C VAL A 28 6.51 -4.75 -5.26
N LEU A 29 6.65 -3.46 -5.48
CA LEU A 29 6.02 -2.79 -6.61
C LEU A 29 6.81 -2.96 -7.90
N ASP A 30 8.14 -3.02 -7.86
CA ASP A 30 8.99 -3.22 -9.02
C ASP A 30 9.53 -4.67 -9.04
N GLN A 31 8.71 -5.59 -9.52
CA GLN A 31 9.07 -7.01 -9.62
C GLN A 31 9.63 -7.35 -11.00
N ARG A 32 10.72 -6.70 -11.38
CA ARG A 32 11.36 -7.01 -12.66
C ARG A 32 12.03 -8.37 -12.60
N GLY A 33 11.67 -9.25 -13.52
CA GLY A 33 12.41 -10.45 -13.86
C GLY A 33 12.03 -11.72 -13.13
N VAL A 34 11.42 -11.71 -11.95
CA VAL A 34 10.97 -12.93 -11.29
C VAL A 34 9.56 -12.75 -10.77
N ALA A 35 8.61 -13.37 -11.44
CA ALA A 35 7.26 -13.47 -10.89
C ALA A 35 7.28 -14.49 -9.75
N TYR A 36 7.34 -14.01 -8.53
CA TYR A 36 7.07 -14.86 -7.37
C TYR A 36 5.56 -15.01 -7.26
N TYR A 37 5.07 -16.22 -7.47
CA TYR A 37 3.67 -16.55 -7.27
C TYR A 37 3.54 -17.23 -5.91
N PRO A 38 2.95 -16.55 -4.90
CA PRO A 38 2.62 -17.25 -3.66
C PRO A 38 1.69 -18.42 -3.98
N GLU A 39 2.00 -19.58 -3.43
CA GLU A 39 1.26 -20.82 -3.73
C GLU A 39 -0.15 -20.83 -3.11
N HIS A 40 -0.52 -19.79 -2.36
CA HIS A 40 -1.69 -19.79 -1.47
C HIS A 40 -2.65 -18.62 -1.75
N LEU A 41 -2.99 -18.40 -3.03
CA LEU A 41 -4.02 -17.39 -3.39
C LEU A 41 -5.36 -17.68 -2.70
N GLU A 42 -5.65 -18.95 -2.46
CA GLU A 42 -6.86 -19.41 -1.77
C GLU A 42 -6.88 -19.09 -0.27
N GLU A 43 -5.75 -18.73 0.32
CA GLU A 43 -5.68 -18.36 1.73
C GLU A 43 -6.09 -16.90 2.00
N LEU A 44 -6.39 -16.13 0.97
CA LEU A 44 -6.92 -14.79 1.16
C LEU A 44 -8.31 -14.85 1.78
N PRO A 45 -8.62 -13.89 2.68
CA PRO A 45 -9.89 -13.90 3.39
C PRO A 45 -11.09 -13.67 2.46
N GLU A 46 -12.27 -14.01 2.96
CA GLU A 46 -13.55 -13.69 2.32
C GLU A 46 -13.61 -12.19 1.99
N GLY A 47 -14.08 -11.85 0.79
CA GLY A 47 -14.08 -10.48 0.29
C GLY A 47 -12.90 -10.16 -0.61
N ALA A 48 -11.83 -10.97 -0.63
CA ALA A 48 -10.75 -10.84 -1.59
C ALA A 48 -11.21 -11.08 -3.03
N ASP A 49 -12.38 -11.65 -3.23
CA ASP A 49 -13.01 -11.81 -4.55
C ASP A 49 -13.28 -10.49 -5.26
N LEU A 50 -13.33 -9.38 -4.52
CA LEU A 50 -13.43 -8.04 -5.09
C LEU A 50 -12.15 -7.60 -5.79
N LEU A 51 -11.04 -8.30 -5.55
CA LEU A 51 -9.74 -8.00 -6.12
C LEU A 51 -9.53 -8.81 -7.41
N ASP A 52 -8.93 -8.18 -8.41
CA ASP A 52 -8.45 -8.93 -9.58
C ASP A 52 -7.17 -9.72 -9.24
N ASN A 53 -6.69 -10.53 -10.18
CA ASN A 53 -5.53 -11.39 -9.93
C ASN A 53 -4.26 -10.60 -9.62
N GLN A 54 -4.03 -9.46 -10.27
CA GLN A 54 -2.88 -8.61 -9.98
C GLN A 54 -2.95 -8.01 -8.58
N GLN A 55 -4.14 -7.57 -8.18
CA GLN A 55 -4.38 -7.01 -6.85
C GLN A 55 -4.21 -8.08 -5.76
N LYS A 56 -4.70 -9.31 -5.99
CA LYS A 56 -4.48 -10.44 -5.09
C LYS A 56 -2.98 -10.75 -4.94
N GLN A 57 -2.23 -10.73 -6.02
CA GLN A 57 -0.78 -10.92 -5.98
C GLN A 57 -0.08 -9.82 -5.19
N LEU A 58 -0.47 -8.57 -5.40
CA LEU A 58 0.07 -7.46 -4.63
C LEU A 58 -0.22 -7.62 -3.14
N ALA A 59 -1.46 -7.97 -2.78
CA ALA A 59 -1.83 -8.21 -1.39
C ALA A 59 -0.97 -9.29 -0.75
N LEU A 60 -0.77 -10.42 -1.42
CA LEU A 60 0.06 -11.50 -0.93
C LEU A 60 1.53 -11.10 -0.80
N GLN A 61 2.06 -10.35 -1.75
CA GLN A 61 3.43 -9.84 -1.68
C GLN A 61 3.61 -8.88 -0.50
N LEU A 62 2.65 -8.00 -0.27
CA LEU A 62 2.67 -7.09 0.86
C LEU A 62 2.61 -7.85 2.19
N LEU A 63 1.73 -8.84 2.29
CA LEU A 63 1.61 -9.67 3.49
C LEU A 63 2.89 -10.48 3.76
N TYR A 64 3.53 -10.96 2.70
CA TYR A 64 4.74 -11.76 2.81
C TYR A 64 5.99 -10.92 3.07
N GLN A 65 6.20 -9.86 2.30
CA GLN A 65 7.42 -9.02 2.36
C GLN A 65 7.39 -8.00 3.51
N TRP A 66 6.20 -7.65 3.97
CA TRP A 66 5.98 -6.75 5.08
C TRP A 66 5.43 -7.55 6.25
N PRO A 67 5.77 -7.22 7.49
CA PRO A 67 5.23 -7.97 8.63
C PRO A 67 3.74 -7.65 8.88
N LEU A 68 2.92 -7.84 7.86
CA LEU A 68 1.47 -7.69 7.93
C LEU A 68 0.84 -9.05 8.23
N THR A 69 -0.16 -9.06 9.10
CA THR A 69 -0.74 -10.31 9.62
C THR A 69 -2.05 -10.71 8.94
N GLN A 70 -2.75 -9.75 8.31
CA GLN A 70 -4.05 -10.01 7.72
C GLN A 70 -4.41 -8.98 6.66
N LEU A 71 -5.29 -9.39 5.74
CA LEU A 71 -5.97 -8.49 4.82
C LEU A 71 -7.36 -8.18 5.37
N VAL A 72 -7.69 -6.90 5.49
CA VAL A 72 -8.99 -6.41 5.94
C VAL A 72 -9.70 -5.77 4.77
N THR A 73 -10.78 -6.39 4.29
CA THR A 73 -11.55 -5.88 3.16
C THR A 73 -12.75 -5.04 3.59
N GLN A 74 -13.17 -5.17 4.84
CA GLN A 74 -14.21 -4.34 5.45
C GLN A 74 -13.72 -3.85 6.80
N TYR A 75 -13.39 -2.56 6.86
CA TYR A 75 -12.89 -1.95 8.09
C TYR A 75 -14.02 -1.75 9.09
N ASP A 76 -13.83 -2.25 10.31
CA ASP A 76 -14.72 -2.02 11.44
C ASP A 76 -13.95 -1.29 12.54
N LYS A 77 -14.33 -0.04 12.82
CA LYS A 77 -13.67 0.78 13.82
C LYS A 77 -13.82 0.26 15.25
N ALA A 78 -14.77 -0.65 15.48
CA ALA A 78 -14.95 -1.29 16.79
C ALA A 78 -13.91 -2.37 17.07
N LEU A 79 -13.17 -2.83 16.04
CA LEU A 79 -12.15 -3.84 16.17
C LEU A 79 -10.75 -3.21 16.28
N ALA A 80 -9.86 -3.87 16.99
CA ALA A 80 -8.45 -3.50 17.04
C ALA A 80 -7.70 -4.23 15.92
N TYR A 81 -6.97 -3.47 15.10
CA TYR A 81 -6.13 -4.02 14.05
C TYR A 81 -4.66 -3.76 14.37
N ASP A 82 -3.83 -4.77 14.19
CA ASP A 82 -2.39 -4.69 14.35
C ASP A 82 -1.72 -5.26 13.10
N ARG A 83 -0.87 -4.47 12.47
CA ARG A 83 -0.14 -4.84 11.26
C ARG A 83 -1.04 -5.45 10.18
N ALA A 84 -2.15 -4.82 9.91
CA ALA A 84 -3.10 -5.24 8.90
C ALA A 84 -2.90 -4.47 7.59
N LEU A 85 -3.20 -5.12 6.47
CA LEU A 85 -3.41 -4.45 5.18
C LEU A 85 -4.89 -4.17 5.06
N ILE A 86 -5.28 -2.91 5.13
CA ILE A 86 -6.68 -2.48 5.18
C ILE A 86 -7.08 -1.87 3.85
N LEU A 87 -8.07 -2.48 3.20
CA LEU A 87 -8.65 -1.91 1.97
C LEU A 87 -9.52 -0.71 2.35
N TRP A 88 -9.10 0.48 1.92
CA TRP A 88 -9.81 1.71 2.25
C TRP A 88 -11.02 1.91 1.34
N GLN A 89 -12.16 2.19 1.95
CA GLN A 89 -13.46 2.35 1.27
C GLN A 89 -14.16 3.65 1.71
N GLY A 90 -13.39 4.70 1.97
CA GLY A 90 -13.95 6.01 2.28
C GLY A 90 -14.09 6.34 3.76
N ALA A 91 -13.60 5.49 4.65
CA ALA A 91 -13.62 5.80 6.09
C ALA A 91 -12.72 7.00 6.43
N THR A 92 -13.03 7.69 7.50
CA THR A 92 -12.24 8.82 7.97
C THR A 92 -10.87 8.37 8.45
N LEU A 93 -9.79 9.02 8.00
CA LEU A 93 -8.43 8.64 8.38
C LEU A 93 -8.19 8.75 9.89
N GLY A 94 -8.84 9.71 10.57
CA GLY A 94 -8.71 9.83 12.02
C GLY A 94 -9.24 8.64 12.81
N GLU A 95 -10.07 7.80 12.20
CA GLU A 95 -10.60 6.57 12.80
C GLU A 95 -9.73 5.34 12.51
N MET A 96 -8.71 5.48 11.67
CA MET A 96 -7.82 4.38 11.33
C MET A 96 -6.87 4.03 12.49
N PRO A 97 -6.38 2.78 12.55
CA PRO A 97 -5.48 2.32 13.63
C PRO A 97 -4.05 2.83 13.42
N TRP A 98 -3.85 4.14 13.61
CA TRP A 98 -2.52 4.75 13.53
C TRP A 98 -1.58 4.11 14.56
N ASP A 99 -0.29 4.06 14.21
CA ASP A 99 0.78 3.49 15.04
C ASP A 99 0.68 1.97 15.30
N SER A 100 -0.26 1.30 14.63
CA SER A 100 -0.40 -0.15 14.71
C SER A 100 0.55 -0.92 13.77
N GLY A 101 1.30 -0.21 12.92
CA GLY A 101 2.08 -0.83 11.85
C GLY A 101 1.23 -1.27 10.66
N SER A 102 -0.02 -0.86 10.60
CA SER A 102 -0.92 -1.20 9.50
C SER A 102 -0.67 -0.34 8.27
N MET A 103 -1.12 -0.85 7.13
CA MET A 103 -1.02 -0.19 5.84
C MET A 103 -2.42 -0.04 5.26
N LEU A 104 -2.74 1.16 4.82
CA LEU A 104 -4.02 1.45 4.18
C LEU A 104 -3.84 1.39 2.67
N TRP A 105 -4.75 0.71 1.99
CA TRP A 105 -4.66 0.47 0.56
C TRP A 105 -5.88 1.03 -0.15
N HIS A 106 -5.67 1.99 -1.04
CA HIS A 106 -6.68 2.51 -1.93
C HIS A 106 -6.41 2.03 -3.36
N ILE A 107 -7.42 1.44 -3.98
CA ILE A 107 -7.36 0.99 -5.37
C ILE A 107 -8.04 2.04 -6.23
N GLY A 108 -7.30 2.67 -7.12
CA GLY A 108 -7.79 3.72 -8.00
C GLY A 108 -6.66 4.60 -8.51
N ARG A 109 -6.93 5.33 -9.58
CA ARG A 109 -5.91 6.16 -10.26
C ARG A 109 -5.65 7.49 -9.57
N LYS A 110 -6.67 8.02 -8.88
CA LYS A 110 -6.58 9.32 -8.22
C LYS A 110 -6.34 9.15 -6.75
N VAL A 111 -5.40 9.92 -6.22
CA VAL A 111 -5.17 9.98 -4.77
C VAL A 111 -6.41 10.54 -4.10
N PRO A 112 -7.00 9.86 -3.12
CA PRO A 112 -8.12 10.40 -2.37
C PRO A 112 -7.78 11.72 -1.68
N LYS A 113 -8.76 12.62 -1.60
CA LYS A 113 -8.59 13.91 -0.93
C LYS A 113 -8.14 13.74 0.52
N ALA A 114 -8.69 12.75 1.22
CA ALA A 114 -8.32 12.45 2.60
C ALA A 114 -6.81 12.12 2.73
N PHE A 115 -6.25 11.39 1.76
CA PHE A 115 -4.81 11.07 1.75
C PHE A 115 -3.96 12.32 1.52
N ARG A 116 -4.41 13.22 0.65
CA ARG A 116 -3.69 14.47 0.39
C ARG A 116 -3.67 15.42 1.56
N GLN A 117 -4.70 15.39 2.39
CA GLN A 117 -4.89 16.30 3.52
C GLN A 117 -4.41 15.72 4.85
N ARG A 118 -3.88 14.51 4.85
CA ARG A 118 -3.38 13.89 6.08
C ARG A 118 -2.20 14.67 6.66
N GLU A 119 -2.02 14.58 7.96
CA GLU A 119 -0.95 15.28 8.67
C GLU A 119 0.35 14.46 8.75
N ALA A 120 0.26 13.15 8.71
CA ALA A 120 1.40 12.26 8.89
C ALA A 120 1.26 11.00 8.02
N GLY A 121 2.31 10.21 7.98
CA GLY A 121 2.33 8.93 7.28
C GLY A 121 2.91 9.01 5.87
N MET A 122 3.60 7.97 5.49
CA MET A 122 4.22 7.84 4.18
C MET A 122 3.24 7.19 3.21
N MET A 123 3.06 7.80 2.05
CA MET A 123 2.22 7.27 0.97
C MET A 123 3.07 6.94 -0.25
N VAL A 124 2.78 5.82 -0.87
CA VAL A 124 3.32 5.45 -2.17
C VAL A 124 2.19 5.39 -3.18
N ASP A 125 2.26 6.25 -4.19
CA ASP A 125 1.32 6.32 -5.30
C ASP A 125 1.90 5.52 -6.47
N TYR A 126 1.26 4.42 -6.81
CA TYR A 126 1.61 3.60 -7.98
C TYR A 126 0.49 3.70 -9.03
N ALA A 127 0.69 3.11 -10.20
CA ALA A 127 -0.24 3.31 -11.31
C ALA A 127 -1.65 2.72 -11.10
N GLY A 128 -1.80 1.78 -10.17
CA GLY A 128 -3.09 1.12 -9.86
C GLY A 128 -3.73 1.56 -8.56
N GLY A 129 -3.03 2.32 -7.73
CA GLY A 129 -3.57 2.73 -6.43
C GLY A 129 -2.54 3.41 -5.54
N GLN A 130 -2.85 3.45 -4.25
CA GLN A 130 -2.01 4.09 -3.25
C GLN A 130 -1.91 3.20 -2.00
N LEU A 131 -0.72 3.21 -1.40
CA LEU A 131 -0.44 2.56 -0.14
C LEU A 131 -0.03 3.62 0.88
N LEU A 132 -0.72 3.68 1.99
CA LEU A 132 -0.45 4.64 3.07
C LEU A 132 -0.06 3.90 4.34
N PHE A 133 1.11 4.21 4.86
CA PHE A 133 1.59 3.66 6.14
C PHE A 133 0.97 4.45 7.29
N LEU A 134 0.26 3.74 8.16
CA LEU A 134 -0.42 4.34 9.32
C LEU A 134 0.53 4.43 10.51
N ASP A 135 1.44 5.39 10.44
CA ASP A 135 2.45 5.61 11.47
C ASP A 135 2.69 7.12 11.65
N HIS A 136 2.33 7.66 12.82
CA HIS A 136 2.55 9.08 13.15
C HIS A 136 4.02 9.46 13.28
N LYS A 137 4.91 8.50 13.50
CA LYS A 137 6.37 8.73 13.54
C LYS A 137 6.92 9.04 12.17
N LEU A 138 6.25 8.59 11.11
CA LEU A 138 6.63 8.92 9.74
C LEU A 138 6.05 10.29 9.39
N PRO A 139 6.89 11.26 9.00
CA PRO A 139 6.37 12.54 8.54
C PRO A 139 5.56 12.34 7.27
N ARG A 140 4.71 13.31 6.96
CA ARG A 140 3.96 13.28 5.70
C ARG A 140 4.94 13.30 4.53
N GLN A 141 5.03 12.20 3.81
CA GLN A 141 5.84 12.04 2.62
C GLN A 141 5.05 11.31 1.55
N ASP A 142 5.18 11.77 0.30
CA ASP A 142 4.54 11.18 -0.85
C ASP A 142 5.61 10.72 -1.83
N PHE A 143 5.55 9.44 -2.21
CA PHE A 143 6.41 8.85 -3.22
C PHE A 143 5.58 8.37 -4.39
N TRP A 144 6.17 8.34 -5.57
CA TRP A 144 5.51 7.86 -6.77
C TRP A 144 6.34 6.81 -7.47
N THR A 145 5.65 5.89 -8.11
CA THR A 145 6.27 4.93 -9.01
C THR A 145 5.39 4.71 -10.22
N ARG A 146 5.97 4.29 -11.33
CA ARG A 146 5.23 3.92 -12.52
C ARG A 146 4.73 2.48 -12.50
N ILE A 147 5.14 1.70 -11.52
CA ILE A 147 4.82 0.28 -11.43
C ILE A 147 3.32 0.09 -11.33
N ARG A 148 2.81 -0.90 -12.05
CA ARG A 148 1.40 -1.28 -12.06
C ARG A 148 1.19 -2.58 -11.29
N HIS A 149 0.22 -2.56 -10.46
CA HIS A 149 -0.29 -3.75 -9.77
C HIS A 149 -1.80 -3.72 -9.64
#